data_320343c56912277fbc0307e0640442a2
#
_entry.id   320343c56912277fbc0307e0640442a2
#
_cell.length_a   1.000
_cell.length_b   1.000
_cell.length_c   1.000
_cell.angle_alpha   90.00
_cell.angle_beta   90.00
_cell.angle_gamma   90.00
#
_symmetry.space_group_name_H-M   'P 1'
#
loop_
_entity.id
_entity.type
_entity.pdbx_description
1 polymer ?
#
loop_
_entity_poly.entity_id
_entity_poly.type
_entity_poly.pdbx_seq_one_letter_code
_entity_poly.pdbx_strand_id
1 'polypeptide(L)'
;MITLNRPSILLLIPLLSLSAVPAIAAPAQQEQLDQSRAQESERQERLGEERVETMVSPLPSTDLPADESIRFHISHIRIENQVERFRFLERIARSYVDKELSLSDINKLIHAMNQSLMARGFSTSRIAIPEQNLSSGELRLVLLVGYIGTVRFADGSDNLYWKNLFPFHEGDILNVRDIEQGIEQAKRLPSQDISVQLLPAYEPQRTDVMLTVKRGKNFYGTISVDDSGLEDTGKLQWYTSIGSV
;
A
#
# COMPACT_ATOMS: atom_id res chain seq x y z
N MET A 1 43.34 -58.49 42.44
CA MET A 1 44.33 -57.51 42.90
C MET A 1 44.88 -56.83 41.69
N ILE A 2 44.15 -55.79 41.17
CA ILE A 2 44.57 -55.01 39.99
C ILE A 2 44.28 -53.57 40.34
N THR A 3 45.34 -52.82 40.56
CA THR A 3 45.34 -51.39 40.88
C THR A 3 45.21 -50.59 39.60
N LEU A 4 44.11 -49.82 39.45
CA LEU A 4 43.94 -48.86 38.36
C LEU A 4 44.55 -47.51 38.71
N ASN A 5 45.59 -47.17 38.03
CA ASN A 5 46.30 -45.90 38.09
C ASN A 5 45.53 -44.85 37.28
N ARG A 6 45.10 -43.73 37.89
CA ARG A 6 44.51 -42.57 37.17
C ARG A 6 45.56 -41.51 36.92
N PRO A 7 45.77 -41.06 35.71
CA PRO A 7 46.60 -39.87 35.45
C PRO A 7 45.74 -38.60 35.69
N SER A 8 46.27 -37.71 36.54
CA SER A 8 45.74 -36.35 36.71
C SER A 8 46.05 -35.50 35.47
N ILE A 9 45.02 -35.10 34.76
CA ILE A 9 45.11 -34.14 33.67
C ILE A 9 45.11 -32.74 34.26
N LEU A 10 46.28 -32.10 34.25
CA LEU A 10 46.47 -30.71 34.60
C LEU A 10 45.92 -29.86 33.44
N LEU A 11 44.77 -29.23 33.64
CA LEU A 11 44.17 -28.33 32.66
C LEU A 11 44.87 -26.98 32.73
N LEU A 12 45.79 -26.76 31.79
CA LEU A 12 46.47 -25.47 31.60
C LEU A 12 45.47 -24.53 30.89
N ILE A 13 44.94 -23.57 31.61
CA ILE A 13 44.10 -22.48 31.05
C ILE A 13 45.07 -21.43 30.51
N PRO A 14 45.08 -21.14 29.20
CA PRO A 14 45.82 -19.98 28.70
C PRO A 14 45.11 -18.70 29.12
N LEU A 15 45.81 -17.86 29.86
CA LEU A 15 45.42 -16.51 30.19
C LEU A 15 45.40 -15.68 28.88
N LEU A 16 44.22 -15.56 28.28
CA LEU A 16 44.00 -14.63 27.16
C LEU A 16 44.07 -13.22 27.71
N SER A 17 45.17 -12.52 27.41
CA SER A 17 45.26 -11.10 27.62
C SER A 17 44.27 -10.37 26.70
N LEU A 18 43.14 -9.93 27.27
CA LEU A 18 42.18 -9.10 26.62
C LEU A 18 42.73 -7.67 26.50
N SER A 19 43.43 -7.42 25.39
CA SER A 19 43.80 -6.05 25.00
C SER A 19 42.53 -5.30 24.66
N ALA A 20 42.13 -4.36 25.51
CA ALA A 20 41.05 -3.42 25.26
C ALA A 20 41.39 -2.58 24.01
N VAL A 21 40.78 -2.88 22.90
CA VAL A 21 40.75 -1.98 21.74
C VAL A 21 39.68 -0.94 22.05
N PRO A 22 40.00 0.38 22.11
CA PRO A 22 38.98 1.38 22.23
C PRO A 22 38.14 1.37 20.94
N ALA A 23 36.91 0.92 21.04
CA ALA A 23 35.93 1.07 19.98
C ALA A 23 35.50 2.54 19.87
N ILE A 24 36.35 3.36 19.25
CA ILE A 24 35.92 4.64 18.67
C ILE A 24 35.23 4.26 17.37
N ALA A 25 33.94 3.94 17.46
CA ALA A 25 33.08 3.87 16.28
C ALA A 25 33.06 5.29 15.70
N ALA A 26 33.73 5.47 14.57
CA ALA A 26 33.82 6.75 13.89
C ALA A 26 32.40 7.20 13.49
N PRO A 27 32.01 8.45 13.74
CA PRO A 27 30.69 9.00 13.38
C PRO A 27 30.37 8.82 11.89
N ALA A 28 31.38 8.72 11.05
CA ALA A 28 31.24 8.47 9.60
C ALA A 28 30.58 7.12 9.25
N GLN A 29 30.72 6.09 10.08
CA GLN A 29 30.08 4.79 9.83
C GLN A 29 28.59 4.79 10.18
N GLN A 30 28.20 5.57 11.15
CA GLN A 30 26.79 5.74 11.54
C GLN A 30 26.03 6.57 10.51
N GLU A 31 26.65 7.66 10.02
CA GLU A 31 26.07 8.45 8.91
C GLU A 31 25.94 7.65 7.61
N GLN A 32 26.88 6.77 7.28
CA GLN A 32 26.76 5.90 6.11
C GLN A 32 25.62 4.86 6.26
N LEU A 33 25.44 4.31 7.45
CA LEU A 33 24.34 3.39 7.76
C LEU A 33 22.97 4.08 7.70
N ASP A 34 22.87 5.30 8.20
CA ASP A 34 21.64 6.06 8.16
C ASP A 34 21.30 6.56 6.75
N GLN A 35 22.31 6.93 5.96
CA GLN A 35 22.12 7.27 4.54
C GLN A 35 21.71 6.05 3.71
N SER A 36 22.30 4.88 3.96
CA SER A 36 21.89 3.66 3.25
C SER A 36 20.48 3.22 3.61
N ARG A 37 20.05 3.37 4.87
CA ARG A 37 18.67 3.09 5.29
C ARG A 37 17.67 4.08 4.68
N ALA A 38 18.02 5.36 4.63
CA ALA A 38 17.19 6.37 3.99
C ALA A 38 17.02 6.09 2.48
N GLN A 39 18.09 5.72 1.78
CA GLN A 39 18.05 5.36 0.36
C GLN A 39 17.27 4.06 0.11
N GLU A 40 17.37 3.07 1.01
CA GLU A 40 16.56 1.85 0.92
C GLU A 40 15.07 2.11 1.17
N SER A 41 14.72 3.00 2.11
CA SER A 41 13.33 3.37 2.36
C SER A 41 12.72 4.14 1.18
N GLU A 42 13.44 5.12 0.63
CA GLU A 42 13.01 5.85 -0.59
C GLU A 42 12.87 4.92 -1.80
N ARG A 43 13.78 3.94 -1.94
CA ARG A 43 13.69 2.96 -3.02
C ARG A 43 12.50 2.02 -2.85
N GLN A 44 12.20 1.62 -1.61
CA GLN A 44 11.02 0.79 -1.32
C GLN A 44 9.72 1.56 -1.50
N GLU A 45 9.68 2.85 -1.14
CA GLU A 45 8.53 3.71 -1.41
C GLU A 45 8.28 3.88 -2.90
N ARG A 46 9.32 4.19 -3.70
CA ARG A 46 9.20 4.27 -5.17
C ARG A 46 8.77 2.95 -5.80
N LEU A 47 9.32 1.82 -5.35
CA LEU A 47 8.92 0.50 -5.83
C LEU A 47 7.50 0.12 -5.39
N GLY A 48 7.02 0.66 -4.27
CA GLY A 48 5.63 0.54 -3.81
C GLY A 48 4.68 1.33 -4.69
N GLU A 49 5.01 2.58 -4.99
CA GLU A 49 4.23 3.45 -5.89
C GLU A 49 4.21 2.91 -7.33
N GLU A 50 5.35 2.50 -7.87
CA GLU A 50 5.45 1.92 -9.21
C GLU A 50 4.70 0.58 -9.34
N ARG A 51 4.64 -0.24 -8.26
CA ARG A 51 3.84 -1.48 -8.23
C ARG A 51 2.34 -1.23 -8.22
N VAL A 52 1.86 -0.18 -7.57
CA VAL A 52 0.44 0.18 -7.57
C VAL A 52 0.03 0.75 -8.94
N GLU A 53 0.88 1.59 -9.57
CA GLU A 53 0.62 2.11 -10.92
C GLU A 53 0.63 1.03 -12.00
N THR A 54 1.53 0.06 -11.92
CA THR A 54 1.65 -1.00 -12.97
C THR A 54 0.52 -2.02 -12.90
N MET A 55 -0.21 -2.12 -11.79
CA MET A 55 -1.30 -3.09 -11.62
C MET A 55 -2.67 -2.60 -12.09
N VAL A 56 -2.84 -1.31 -12.29
CA VAL A 56 -4.04 -0.77 -12.93
C VAL A 56 -3.78 -0.70 -14.43
N SER A 57 -4.01 -1.82 -15.12
CA SER A 57 -4.04 -1.81 -16.59
C SER A 57 -5.02 -0.71 -17.03
N PRO A 58 -4.60 0.28 -17.82
CA PRO A 58 -5.52 1.30 -18.30
C PRO A 58 -6.62 0.59 -19.09
N LEU A 59 -7.83 0.59 -18.54
CA LEU A 59 -9.01 0.13 -19.26
C LEU A 59 -9.12 0.97 -20.54
N PRO A 60 -9.50 0.39 -21.68
CA PRO A 60 -9.57 1.11 -22.93
C PRO A 60 -10.39 2.39 -22.75
N SER A 61 -9.74 3.51 -23.01
CA SER A 61 -10.39 4.82 -23.03
C SER A 61 -11.45 4.78 -24.13
N THR A 62 -12.69 4.99 -23.75
CA THR A 62 -13.79 5.18 -24.70
C THR A 62 -13.72 6.63 -25.17
N ASP A 63 -12.63 6.98 -25.85
CA ASP A 63 -12.52 8.32 -26.44
C ASP A 63 -13.38 8.38 -27.69
N LEU A 64 -14.27 9.34 -27.72
CA LEU A 64 -15.01 9.71 -28.93
C LEU A 64 -14.02 10.29 -29.98
N PRO A 65 -14.27 10.12 -31.28
CA PRO A 65 -13.45 10.74 -32.30
C PRO A 65 -13.38 12.26 -32.05
N ALA A 66 -12.19 12.84 -32.12
CA ALA A 66 -11.96 14.26 -31.87
C ALA A 66 -12.43 15.09 -33.04
N ASP A 67 -13.75 15.19 -33.29
CA ASP A 67 -14.34 16.08 -34.28
C ASP A 67 -14.80 17.36 -33.54
N GLU A 68 -14.10 18.47 -33.80
CA GLU A 68 -14.42 19.78 -33.24
C GLU A 68 -15.45 20.57 -34.08
N SER A 69 -15.76 20.07 -35.28
CA SER A 69 -16.64 20.79 -36.23
C SER A 69 -18.11 20.70 -35.83
N ILE A 70 -18.52 19.66 -35.15
CA ILE A 70 -19.90 19.43 -34.75
C ILE A 70 -20.07 19.81 -33.29
N ARG A 71 -21.00 20.72 -32.98
CA ARG A 71 -21.35 21.14 -31.60
C ARG A 71 -22.79 20.79 -31.29
N PHE A 72 -23.03 20.41 -30.05
CA PHE A 72 -24.34 20.08 -29.52
C PHE A 72 -24.67 20.99 -28.35
N HIS A 73 -25.84 21.56 -28.32
CA HIS A 73 -26.32 22.29 -27.15
C HIS A 73 -26.75 21.29 -26.09
N ILE A 74 -26.02 21.20 -24.99
CA ILE A 74 -26.29 20.24 -23.90
C ILE A 74 -26.99 20.98 -22.75
N SER A 75 -28.30 20.82 -22.67
CA SER A 75 -29.15 21.42 -21.61
C SER A 75 -29.16 20.57 -20.32
N HIS A 76 -28.95 19.27 -20.43
CA HIS A 76 -28.97 18.37 -19.28
C HIS A 76 -27.87 17.32 -19.35
N ILE A 77 -27.24 17.05 -18.20
CA ILE A 77 -26.28 15.94 -18.06
C ILE A 77 -26.81 15.01 -16.98
N ARG A 78 -27.06 13.76 -17.37
CA ARG A 78 -27.54 12.72 -16.45
C ARG A 78 -26.42 11.68 -16.22
N ILE A 79 -26.16 11.37 -14.95
CA ILE A 79 -25.25 10.29 -14.56
C ILE A 79 -26.10 9.12 -14.08
N GLU A 80 -26.11 8.03 -14.86
CA GLU A 80 -26.81 6.80 -14.52
C GLU A 80 -25.97 5.97 -13.53
N ASN A 81 -26.63 5.09 -12.73
CA ASN A 81 -26.04 4.27 -11.68
C ASN A 81 -25.28 5.06 -10.62
N GLN A 82 -25.70 6.29 -10.38
CA GLN A 82 -25.04 7.14 -9.41
C GLN A 82 -25.32 6.66 -7.98
N VAL A 83 -24.26 6.53 -7.20
CA VAL A 83 -24.28 6.23 -5.78
C VAL A 83 -23.92 7.49 -5.00
N GLU A 84 -24.46 7.65 -3.80
CA GLU A 84 -24.27 8.84 -2.95
C GLU A 84 -22.79 9.21 -2.77
N ARG A 85 -21.92 8.22 -2.62
CA ARG A 85 -20.47 8.40 -2.48
C ARG A 85 -19.81 9.16 -3.66
N PHE A 86 -20.47 9.19 -4.82
CA PHE A 86 -19.97 9.83 -6.05
C PHE A 86 -20.69 11.14 -6.42
N ARG A 87 -21.48 11.74 -5.51
CA ARG A 87 -22.17 13.01 -5.78
C ARG A 87 -21.27 14.17 -6.18
N PHE A 88 -19.99 14.09 -5.87
CA PHE A 88 -19.01 15.08 -6.31
C PHE A 88 -18.88 15.16 -7.84
N LEU A 89 -19.23 14.12 -8.59
CA LEU A 89 -19.22 14.10 -10.05
C LEU A 89 -20.26 15.08 -10.64
N GLU A 90 -21.41 15.26 -9.98
CA GLU A 90 -22.41 16.24 -10.39
C GLU A 90 -21.86 17.67 -10.43
N ARG A 91 -20.95 17.99 -9.52
CA ARG A 91 -20.32 19.32 -9.48
C ARG A 91 -19.48 19.57 -10.73
N ILE A 92 -18.81 18.53 -11.22
CA ILE A 92 -18.02 18.59 -12.45
C ILE A 92 -18.99 18.73 -13.65
N ALA A 93 -20.04 17.91 -13.70
CA ALA A 93 -21.05 17.95 -14.77
C ALA A 93 -21.70 19.32 -14.90
N ARG A 94 -22.06 19.97 -13.80
CA ARG A 94 -22.73 21.28 -13.79
C ARG A 94 -21.96 22.36 -14.56
N SER A 95 -20.65 22.28 -14.62
CA SER A 95 -19.84 23.26 -15.34
C SER A 95 -19.95 23.15 -16.87
N TYR A 96 -20.59 22.10 -17.39
CA TYR A 96 -20.79 21.82 -18.80
C TYR A 96 -22.25 21.90 -19.24
N VAL A 97 -23.20 22.15 -18.33
CA VAL A 97 -24.63 22.32 -18.64
C VAL A 97 -24.87 23.68 -19.30
N ASP A 98 -25.87 23.75 -20.19
CA ASP A 98 -26.26 24.92 -20.97
C ASP A 98 -25.12 25.49 -21.83
N LYS A 99 -24.34 24.60 -22.44
CA LYS A 99 -23.22 24.95 -23.31
C LYS A 99 -23.26 24.22 -24.64
N GLU A 100 -22.66 24.87 -25.64
CA GLU A 100 -22.35 24.23 -26.93
C GLU A 100 -21.08 23.41 -26.77
N LEU A 101 -21.22 22.07 -26.73
CA LEU A 101 -20.13 21.14 -26.54
C LEU A 101 -19.79 20.41 -27.84
N SER A 102 -18.50 20.35 -28.17
CA SER A 102 -17.96 19.46 -29.17
C SER A 102 -17.73 18.05 -28.57
N LEU A 103 -17.49 17.05 -29.40
CA LEU A 103 -17.09 15.72 -28.93
C LEU A 103 -15.80 15.77 -28.10
N SER A 104 -14.87 16.67 -28.48
CA SER A 104 -13.66 16.93 -27.69
C SER A 104 -13.96 17.46 -26.27
N ASP A 105 -14.96 18.35 -26.14
CA ASP A 105 -15.34 18.89 -24.83
C ASP A 105 -16.01 17.84 -23.95
N ILE A 106 -16.80 16.95 -24.56
CA ILE A 106 -17.39 15.79 -23.85
C ILE A 106 -16.30 14.85 -23.37
N ASN A 107 -15.27 14.57 -24.19
CA ASN A 107 -14.12 13.76 -23.77
C ASN A 107 -13.36 14.43 -22.61
N LYS A 108 -13.16 15.74 -22.63
CA LYS A 108 -12.56 16.49 -21.51
C LYS A 108 -13.37 16.35 -20.24
N LEU A 109 -14.71 16.42 -20.31
CA LEU A 109 -15.60 16.20 -19.17
C LEU A 109 -15.42 14.79 -18.59
N ILE A 110 -15.47 13.76 -19.44
CA ILE A 110 -15.31 12.35 -19.02
C ILE A 110 -13.93 12.15 -18.37
N HIS A 111 -12.89 12.69 -18.99
CA HIS A 111 -11.54 12.62 -18.47
C HIS A 111 -11.40 13.31 -17.11
N ALA A 112 -11.95 14.51 -16.95
CA ALA A 112 -11.95 15.22 -15.68
C ALA A 112 -12.69 14.45 -14.56
N MET A 113 -13.82 13.80 -14.91
CA MET A 113 -14.54 12.94 -13.97
C MET A 113 -13.74 11.72 -13.57
N ASN A 114 -13.11 11.03 -14.54
CA ASN A 114 -12.27 9.86 -14.28
C ASN A 114 -11.04 10.21 -13.46
N GLN A 115 -10.36 11.33 -13.75
CA GLN A 115 -9.27 11.85 -12.92
C GLN A 115 -9.74 12.13 -11.48
N SER A 116 -10.95 12.68 -11.32
CA SER A 116 -11.50 12.95 -9.99
C SER A 116 -11.83 11.68 -9.21
N LEU A 117 -12.22 10.59 -9.89
CA LEU A 117 -12.39 9.25 -9.29
C LEU A 117 -11.02 8.70 -8.83
N MET A 118 -10.03 8.69 -9.71
CA MET A 118 -8.68 8.19 -9.41
C MET A 118 -8.04 8.98 -8.25
N ALA A 119 -8.11 10.30 -8.27
CA ALA A 119 -7.58 11.17 -7.22
C ALA A 119 -8.19 10.90 -5.82
N ARG A 120 -9.38 10.29 -5.77
CA ARG A 120 -10.04 9.87 -4.53
C ARG A 120 -9.86 8.39 -4.19
N GLY A 121 -9.03 7.69 -4.96
CA GLY A 121 -8.73 6.26 -4.74
C GLY A 121 -9.72 5.29 -5.40
N PHE A 122 -10.69 5.76 -6.20
CA PHE A 122 -11.64 4.89 -6.92
C PHE A 122 -11.09 4.44 -8.27
N SER A 123 -9.94 3.79 -8.29
CA SER A 123 -9.19 3.45 -9.50
C SER A 123 -9.90 2.46 -10.41
N THR A 124 -10.80 1.63 -9.88
CA THR A 124 -11.59 0.64 -10.64
C THR A 124 -12.97 1.16 -11.08
N SER A 125 -13.35 2.35 -10.61
CA SER A 125 -14.60 3.01 -11.02
C SER A 125 -14.33 3.98 -12.15
N ARG A 126 -15.25 4.08 -13.12
CA ARG A 126 -15.09 4.97 -14.27
C ARG A 126 -16.41 5.49 -14.79
N ILE A 127 -16.36 6.64 -15.46
CA ILE A 127 -17.43 7.16 -16.28
C ILE A 127 -17.26 6.65 -17.70
N ALA A 128 -18.35 6.16 -18.28
CA ALA A 128 -18.46 5.78 -19.67
C ALA A 128 -19.60 6.53 -20.36
N ILE A 129 -19.51 6.66 -21.66
CA ILE A 129 -20.57 7.22 -22.50
C ILE A 129 -21.22 6.09 -23.29
N PRO A 130 -22.54 5.85 -23.16
CA PRO A 130 -23.26 4.92 -23.99
C PRO A 130 -23.53 5.51 -25.38
N GLU A 131 -23.86 4.66 -26.34
CA GLU A 131 -24.36 5.11 -27.62
C GLU A 131 -25.63 5.93 -27.42
N GLN A 132 -25.66 7.15 -27.94
CA GLN A 132 -26.76 8.08 -27.73
C GLN A 132 -26.84 9.14 -28.85
N ASN A 133 -28.01 9.76 -28.99
CA ASN A 133 -28.21 10.90 -29.86
C ASN A 133 -28.11 12.20 -29.07
N LEU A 134 -27.06 12.97 -29.31
CA LEU A 134 -26.78 14.24 -28.61
C LEU A 134 -27.67 15.39 -29.11
N SER A 135 -28.34 15.25 -30.27
CA SER A 135 -29.23 16.29 -30.79
C SER A 135 -30.44 16.54 -29.90
N SER A 136 -30.74 15.67 -28.95
CA SER A 136 -31.79 15.85 -27.95
C SER A 136 -31.46 16.91 -26.90
N GLY A 137 -30.21 17.32 -26.78
CA GLY A 137 -29.71 18.22 -25.74
C GLY A 137 -29.50 17.53 -24.38
N GLU A 138 -29.68 16.22 -24.29
CA GLU A 138 -29.38 15.44 -23.09
C GLU A 138 -28.11 14.59 -23.30
N LEU A 139 -27.13 14.78 -22.41
CA LEU A 139 -25.94 13.96 -22.36
C LEU A 139 -26.09 12.92 -21.21
N ARG A 140 -26.16 11.64 -21.58
CA ARG A 140 -26.19 10.53 -20.62
C ARG A 140 -24.79 9.97 -20.43
N LEU A 141 -24.36 9.86 -19.18
CA LEU A 141 -23.13 9.25 -18.73
C LEU A 141 -23.47 8.08 -17.83
N VAL A 142 -22.71 7.01 -17.88
CA VAL A 142 -22.90 5.83 -17.03
C VAL A 142 -21.72 5.71 -16.09
N LEU A 143 -22.02 5.67 -14.79
CA LEU A 143 -21.01 5.39 -13.77
C LEU A 143 -20.87 3.85 -13.61
N LEU A 144 -19.73 3.32 -13.99
CA LEU A 144 -19.35 1.94 -13.76
C LEU A 144 -18.59 1.88 -12.44
N VAL A 145 -19.25 1.39 -11.40
CA VAL A 145 -18.67 1.32 -10.05
C VAL A 145 -17.87 0.04 -9.91
N GLY A 146 -16.61 0.15 -9.45
CA GLY A 146 -15.78 -1.00 -9.12
C GLY A 146 -16.02 -1.46 -7.69
N TYR A 147 -16.29 -2.74 -7.51
CA TYR A 147 -16.53 -3.37 -6.22
C TYR A 147 -15.43 -4.35 -5.85
N ILE A 148 -15.24 -4.56 -4.57
CA ILE A 148 -14.38 -5.64 -4.05
C ILE A 148 -15.08 -6.96 -4.30
N GLY A 149 -14.38 -7.86 -4.98
CA GLY A 149 -14.80 -9.25 -5.18
C GLY A 149 -14.48 -10.09 -3.95
N THR A 150 -13.76 -11.19 -4.15
CA THR A 150 -13.34 -12.08 -3.06
C THR A 150 -11.98 -11.65 -2.51
N VAL A 151 -11.80 -11.76 -1.20
CA VAL A 151 -10.50 -11.57 -0.55
C VAL A 151 -9.88 -12.93 -0.28
N ARG A 152 -8.73 -13.20 -0.91
CA ARG A 152 -8.04 -14.49 -0.83
C ARG A 152 -6.58 -14.32 -0.45
N PHE A 153 -6.00 -15.39 0.12
CA PHE A 153 -4.57 -15.46 0.34
C PHE A 153 -3.87 -16.16 -0.83
N ALA A 154 -2.69 -15.67 -1.18
CA ALA A 154 -1.84 -16.32 -2.17
C ALA A 154 -1.30 -17.65 -1.63
N ASP A 155 -0.97 -18.58 -2.53
CA ASP A 155 -0.36 -19.86 -2.17
C ASP A 155 0.96 -19.65 -1.41
N GLY A 156 1.14 -20.38 -0.31
CA GLY A 156 2.30 -20.24 0.57
C GLY A 156 2.30 -18.98 1.45
N SER A 157 1.19 -18.27 1.48
CA SER A 157 0.98 -17.14 2.39
C SER A 157 0.62 -17.62 3.80
N ASP A 158 1.07 -16.88 4.79
CA ASP A 158 0.59 -17.06 6.17
C ASP A 158 -0.85 -16.57 6.31
N ASN A 159 -1.65 -17.26 7.12
CA ASN A 159 -3.01 -16.85 7.40
C ASN A 159 -3.05 -15.68 8.39
N LEU A 160 -3.87 -14.70 8.07
CA LEU A 160 -4.09 -13.52 8.88
C LEU A 160 -5.58 -13.21 8.96
N TYR A 161 -6.05 -12.72 10.09
CA TYR A 161 -7.42 -12.25 10.19
C TYR A 161 -7.53 -10.83 9.60
N TRP A 162 -7.57 -10.77 8.26
CA TRP A 162 -7.50 -9.54 7.46
C TRP A 162 -8.62 -8.54 7.76
N LYS A 163 -9.81 -9.02 8.21
CA LYS A 163 -10.97 -8.16 8.51
C LYS A 163 -10.72 -7.14 9.63
N ASN A 164 -9.72 -7.37 10.48
CA ASN A 164 -9.33 -6.43 11.53
C ASN A 164 -8.33 -5.37 11.03
N LEU A 165 -7.70 -5.60 9.89
CA LEU A 165 -6.67 -4.71 9.35
C LEU A 165 -7.21 -3.79 8.27
N PHE A 166 -8.09 -4.31 7.43
CA PHE A 166 -8.62 -3.58 6.29
C PHE A 166 -10.03 -3.04 6.61
N PRO A 167 -10.29 -1.74 6.35
CA PRO A 167 -11.57 -1.11 6.64
C PRO A 167 -12.64 -1.38 5.56
N PHE A 168 -12.56 -2.51 4.86
CA PHE A 168 -13.48 -2.87 3.79
C PHE A 168 -13.94 -4.33 3.92
N HIS A 169 -15.01 -4.67 3.20
CA HIS A 169 -15.58 -6.00 3.09
C HIS A 169 -15.78 -6.37 1.62
N GLU A 170 -15.98 -7.67 1.36
CA GLU A 170 -16.39 -8.15 0.04
C GLU A 170 -17.74 -7.53 -0.33
N GLY A 171 -17.82 -6.99 -1.56
CA GLY A 171 -18.99 -6.26 -2.04
C GLY A 171 -18.98 -4.76 -1.78
N ASP A 172 -18.05 -4.23 -1.02
CA ASP A 172 -17.89 -2.79 -0.85
C ASP A 172 -17.30 -2.15 -2.13
N ILE A 173 -17.50 -0.83 -2.27
CA ILE A 173 -16.87 -0.07 -3.35
C ILE A 173 -15.37 -0.06 -3.12
N LEU A 174 -14.61 -0.51 -4.14
CA LEU A 174 -13.16 -0.57 -4.04
C LEU A 174 -12.56 0.84 -3.97
N ASN A 175 -11.79 1.08 -2.92
CA ASN A 175 -10.97 2.27 -2.76
C ASN A 175 -9.53 1.86 -2.39
N VAL A 176 -8.57 2.27 -3.21
CA VAL A 176 -7.15 1.94 -3.00
C VAL A 176 -6.64 2.48 -1.66
N ARG A 177 -7.14 3.63 -1.20
CA ARG A 177 -6.75 4.21 0.09
C ARG A 177 -7.11 3.33 1.29
N ASP A 178 -8.24 2.61 1.21
CA ASP A 178 -8.64 1.66 2.25
C ASP A 178 -7.67 0.46 2.28
N ILE A 179 -7.15 0.07 1.11
CA ILE A 179 -6.12 -0.97 0.99
C ILE A 179 -4.79 -0.48 1.55
N GLU A 180 -4.34 0.72 1.16
CA GLU A 180 -3.12 1.36 1.67
C GLU A 180 -3.15 1.48 3.19
N GLN A 181 -4.27 1.92 3.75
CA GLN A 181 -4.47 2.02 5.20
C GLN A 181 -4.30 0.65 5.90
N GLY A 182 -4.85 -0.41 5.32
CA GLY A 182 -4.72 -1.76 5.85
C GLY A 182 -3.27 -2.26 5.81
N ILE A 183 -2.55 -1.99 4.72
CA ILE A 183 -1.13 -2.32 4.59
C ILE A 183 -0.30 -1.56 5.63
N GLU A 184 -0.55 -0.26 5.82
CA GLU A 184 0.15 0.54 6.82
C GLU A 184 -0.10 0.05 8.25
N GLN A 185 -1.33 -0.35 8.56
CA GLN A 185 -1.64 -0.94 9.86
C GLN A 185 -0.90 -2.27 10.08
N ALA A 186 -0.83 -3.09 9.06
CA ALA A 186 -0.10 -4.35 9.12
C ALA A 186 1.41 -4.17 9.31
N LYS A 187 2.01 -3.17 8.66
CA LYS A 187 3.43 -2.81 8.82
C LYS A 187 3.82 -2.32 10.22
N ARG A 188 2.86 -1.97 11.08
CA ARG A 188 3.14 -1.63 12.48
C ARG A 188 3.63 -2.85 13.29
N LEU A 189 3.37 -4.05 12.81
CA LEU A 189 3.92 -5.27 13.38
C LEU A 189 5.23 -5.61 12.66
N PRO A 190 6.40 -5.45 13.31
CA PRO A 190 7.70 -5.60 12.65
C PRO A 190 7.96 -7.01 12.10
N SER A 191 7.17 -7.99 12.55
CA SER A 191 7.28 -9.39 12.14
C SER A 191 6.45 -9.77 10.93
N GLN A 192 5.72 -8.82 10.32
CA GLN A 192 4.83 -9.12 9.21
C GLN A 192 5.11 -8.22 8.00
N ASP A 193 5.23 -8.84 6.84
CA ASP A 193 5.26 -8.15 5.55
C ASP A 193 4.00 -8.55 4.78
N ILE A 194 3.22 -7.55 4.36
CA ILE A 194 1.97 -7.75 3.62
C ILE A 194 2.04 -7.03 2.29
N SER A 195 1.76 -7.77 1.23
CA SER A 195 1.52 -7.22 -0.09
C SER A 195 0.14 -7.57 -0.59
N VAL A 196 -0.44 -6.67 -1.38
CA VAL A 196 -1.79 -6.81 -1.94
C VAL A 196 -1.71 -6.74 -3.45
N GLN A 197 -2.40 -7.65 -4.12
CA GLN A 197 -2.58 -7.64 -5.55
C GLN A 197 -4.07 -7.56 -5.89
N LEU A 198 -4.41 -6.69 -6.84
CA LEU A 198 -5.77 -6.55 -7.35
C LEU A 198 -5.88 -7.35 -8.66
N LEU A 199 -6.78 -8.31 -8.69
CA LEU A 199 -6.99 -9.18 -9.84
C LEU A 199 -8.41 -8.99 -10.38
N PRO A 200 -8.60 -8.95 -11.70
CA PRO A 200 -9.95 -8.95 -12.27
C PRO A 200 -10.74 -10.18 -11.78
N ALA A 201 -11.94 -9.98 -11.26
CA ALA A 201 -12.84 -11.07 -10.93
C ALA A 201 -13.57 -11.56 -12.17
N TYR A 202 -14.17 -12.75 -12.07
CA TYR A 202 -15.02 -13.29 -13.16
C TYR A 202 -16.28 -12.43 -13.38
N GLU A 203 -16.83 -11.87 -12.30
CA GLU A 203 -18.00 -11.00 -12.37
C GLU A 203 -17.58 -9.59 -12.84
N PRO A 204 -18.33 -8.97 -13.78
CA PRO A 204 -18.06 -7.61 -14.22
C PRO A 204 -18.04 -6.61 -13.05
N GLN A 205 -17.19 -5.60 -13.14
CA GLN A 205 -17.05 -4.53 -12.15
C GLN A 205 -16.59 -5.01 -10.76
N ARG A 206 -16.13 -6.26 -10.63
CA ARG A 206 -15.54 -6.76 -9.39
C ARG A 206 -14.04 -6.99 -9.55
N THR A 207 -13.33 -6.76 -8.47
CA THR A 207 -11.89 -6.94 -8.37
C THR A 207 -11.58 -7.79 -7.14
N ASP A 208 -10.96 -8.94 -7.34
CA ASP A 208 -10.50 -9.80 -6.27
C ASP A 208 -9.25 -9.20 -5.62
N VAL A 209 -9.17 -9.32 -4.32
CA VAL A 209 -8.02 -8.86 -3.51
C VAL A 209 -7.23 -10.07 -3.09
N MET A 210 -6.01 -10.21 -3.59
CA MET A 210 -5.09 -11.27 -3.21
C MET A 210 -4.08 -10.74 -2.20
N LEU A 211 -4.05 -11.34 -1.02
CA LEU A 211 -3.16 -11.00 0.08
C LEU A 211 -1.99 -11.97 0.12
N THR A 212 -0.77 -11.46 0.17
CA THR A 212 0.43 -12.25 0.45
C THR A 212 1.00 -11.76 1.78
N VAL A 213 1.03 -12.65 2.76
CA VAL A 213 1.55 -12.38 4.11
C VAL A 213 2.79 -13.23 4.34
N LYS A 214 3.87 -12.59 4.72
CA LYS A 214 5.11 -13.27 5.13
C LYS A 214 5.40 -12.88 6.58
N ARG A 215 5.52 -13.86 7.46
CA ARG A 215 5.92 -13.64 8.84
C ARG A 215 7.44 -13.73 8.95
N GLY A 216 8.01 -12.72 9.60
CA GLY A 216 9.43 -12.71 9.97
C GLY A 216 9.70 -13.45 11.28
N LYS A 217 10.82 -13.12 11.91
CA LYS A 217 11.19 -13.69 13.22
C LYS A 217 10.20 -13.24 14.30
N ASN A 218 9.67 -14.20 15.06
CA ASN A 218 8.72 -13.92 16.13
C ASN A 218 9.38 -13.42 17.43
N PHE A 219 10.72 -13.41 17.51
CA PHE A 219 11.46 -12.99 18.68
C PHE A 219 12.54 -11.97 18.33
N TYR A 220 12.64 -10.94 19.13
CA TYR A 220 13.73 -9.98 19.08
C TYR A 220 14.27 -9.76 20.50
N GLY A 221 15.57 -9.54 20.61
CA GLY A 221 16.22 -9.22 21.87
C GLY A 221 17.14 -8.03 21.69
N THR A 222 17.13 -7.13 22.66
CA THR A 222 18.06 -6.01 22.72
C THR A 222 18.81 -6.08 24.05
N ILE A 223 20.14 -5.98 23.97
CA ILE A 223 21.01 -5.82 25.14
C ILE A 223 21.66 -4.45 24.99
N SER A 224 21.45 -3.61 25.97
CA SER A 224 22.13 -2.30 26.05
C SER A 224 22.89 -2.17 27.37
N VAL A 225 24.03 -1.51 27.29
CA VAL A 225 24.89 -1.22 28.43
C VAL A 225 25.04 0.30 28.50
N ASP A 226 24.76 0.85 29.64
CA ASP A 226 24.81 2.29 29.90
C ASP A 226 25.64 2.55 31.16
N ASP A 227 26.40 3.63 31.18
CA ASP A 227 27.25 4.08 32.30
C ASP A 227 26.59 5.21 33.13
N SER A 228 25.28 5.43 32.93
CA SER A 228 24.50 6.47 33.62
C SER A 228 24.09 6.12 35.07
N GLY A 229 24.60 5.01 35.61
CA GLY A 229 24.34 4.59 36.98
C GLY A 229 24.93 5.57 38.04
N LEU A 230 24.32 5.56 39.23
CA LEU A 230 24.78 6.36 40.33
C LEU A 230 26.14 5.86 40.88
N GLU A 231 27.04 6.77 41.29
CA GLU A 231 28.38 6.44 41.82
C GLU A 231 28.34 5.48 43.01
N ASP A 232 27.30 5.58 43.85
CA ASP A 232 27.16 4.79 45.08
C ASP A 232 26.67 3.35 44.83
N THR A 233 26.03 3.05 43.66
CA THR A 233 25.44 1.73 43.35
C THR A 233 26.10 1.04 42.14
N GLY A 234 27.07 1.71 41.50
CA GLY A 234 27.75 1.23 40.31
C GLY A 234 27.27 1.94 39.05
N LYS A 235 28.22 2.44 38.26
CA LYS A 235 27.95 3.25 37.05
C LYS A 235 27.39 2.44 35.89
N LEU A 236 27.67 1.13 35.85
CA LEU A 236 27.30 0.28 34.73
C LEU A 236 25.91 -0.29 34.93
N GLN A 237 25.00 0.01 34.03
CA GLN A 237 23.65 -0.56 33.99
C GLN A 237 23.50 -1.44 32.75
N TRP A 238 22.87 -2.60 32.93
CA TRP A 238 22.56 -3.53 31.87
C TRP A 238 21.04 -3.61 31.68
N TYR A 239 20.60 -3.35 30.46
CA TYR A 239 19.20 -3.52 30.08
C TYR A 239 19.09 -4.67 29.08
N THR A 240 18.25 -5.61 29.39
CA THR A 240 17.92 -6.72 28.50
C THR A 240 16.44 -6.70 28.25
N SER A 241 16.01 -6.58 27.01
CA SER A 241 14.62 -6.73 26.62
C SER A 241 14.49 -7.88 25.62
N ILE A 242 13.51 -8.75 25.87
CA ILE A 242 13.11 -9.82 24.96
C ILE A 242 11.65 -9.59 24.65
N GLY A 243 11.32 -9.46 23.37
CA GLY A 243 9.96 -9.32 22.88
C GLY A 243 9.59 -10.45 21.95
N SER A 244 8.32 -10.84 21.95
CA SER A 244 7.70 -11.68 20.94
C SER A 244 6.55 -10.91 20.29
N VAL A 245 6.33 -11.12 19.00
CA VAL A 245 5.23 -10.52 18.22
C VAL A 245 4.24 -11.60 17.82
#